data_270651b98ca3e579e99dd46f91c2ddad
#
_entry.id   270651b98ca3e579e99dd46f91c2ddad
#
_cell.length_a   1.000
_cell.length_b   1.000
_cell.length_c   1.000
_cell.angle_alpha   90.00
_cell.angle_beta   90.00
_cell.angle_gamma   90.00
#
_symmetry.space_group_name_H-M   'P 1'
#
loop_
_entity.id
_entity.type
_entity.pdbx_description
1 polymer ?
#
loop_
_entity_poly.entity_id
_entity_poly.type
_entity_poly.pdbx_seq_one_letter_code
_entity_poly.pdbx_strand_id
1 'polypeptide(L)'
;MRTPSAKESAAIAAAAAALGLIFAGYSTYDYAQQLDRQVHAVHCSFIPGAPVSTEADNACKTALFSPYSALFRATWWGGVPISLFAFGAFTFFVGFGLYLALGARGSRAYSFYAVAGLAPFGASVVMFFISALHLHVFCKLCVGIYLSSLVLALAAAFGWWASRREAMEPVGTVPAGVPRAPRRAQRWGWVLLWLAALGASAVAPALAYVSGLPDYRSRIDKCGKLAVVGEPHNALLKIPTAHPTRAVLLFEDPLCPTCKVFHERMVDEGLFDRLEVTMAMFPLDAECNWMLDRSLHPGACVVAKAVLCGGNDQARAILEWAFDDQDELGELGKRSGDALASKITARWGPEIGACLGRPQTAARLNQQLHFAANNHIPVSTPQMFLGDKRICDEDTDLGLRYTLAQLAPEVLP
;
A
#
# COMPACT_ATOMS: atom_id res chain seq x y z
N MET A 1 -4.73 39.26 -18.90
CA MET A 1 -4.14 38.65 -17.67
C MET A 1 -2.62 38.85 -17.71
N ARG A 2 -2.01 39.39 -16.65
CA ARG A 2 -0.55 39.56 -16.56
C ARG A 2 0.10 38.21 -16.39
N THR A 3 1.04 37.83 -17.23
CA THR A 3 1.81 36.59 -17.06
C THR A 3 2.68 36.70 -15.81
N PRO A 4 2.71 35.69 -14.92
CA PRO A 4 3.53 35.74 -13.70
C PRO A 4 5.03 35.87 -14.06
N SER A 5 5.76 36.60 -13.25
CA SER A 5 7.22 36.68 -13.34
C SER A 5 7.90 35.36 -12.93
N ALA A 6 9.19 35.21 -13.25
CA ALA A 6 9.96 34.06 -12.82
C ALA A 6 9.94 33.87 -11.30
N LYS A 7 10.00 34.94 -10.53
CA LYS A 7 9.93 34.94 -9.06
C LYS A 7 8.56 34.52 -8.54
N GLU A 8 7.48 35.07 -9.10
CA GLU A 8 6.11 34.71 -8.72
C GLU A 8 5.86 33.20 -8.99
N SER A 9 6.34 32.70 -10.13
CA SER A 9 6.25 31.29 -10.49
C SER A 9 7.04 30.39 -9.51
N ALA A 10 8.23 30.82 -9.08
CA ALA A 10 9.01 30.12 -8.07
C ALA A 10 8.31 30.11 -6.70
N ALA A 11 7.63 31.19 -6.33
CA ALA A 11 6.84 31.28 -5.11
C ALA A 11 5.62 30.32 -5.15
N ILE A 12 4.92 30.26 -6.30
CA ILE A 12 3.81 29.30 -6.52
C ILE A 12 4.33 27.85 -6.41
N ALA A 13 5.48 27.55 -7.04
CA ALA A 13 6.09 26.23 -6.97
C ALA A 13 6.50 25.86 -5.53
N ALA A 14 7.04 26.82 -4.76
CA ALA A 14 7.37 26.62 -3.35
C ALA A 14 6.12 26.37 -2.50
N ALA A 15 5.03 27.09 -2.74
CA ALA A 15 3.77 26.88 -2.04
C ALA A 15 3.16 25.50 -2.36
N ALA A 16 3.20 25.06 -3.63
CA ALA A 16 2.78 23.72 -4.03
C ALA A 16 3.64 22.64 -3.36
N ALA A 17 4.96 22.85 -3.31
CA ALA A 17 5.86 21.96 -2.60
C ALA A 17 5.57 21.91 -1.09
N ALA A 18 5.20 23.03 -0.46
CA ALA A 18 4.82 23.06 0.95
C ALA A 18 3.54 22.26 1.22
N LEU A 19 2.55 22.31 0.33
CA LEU A 19 1.37 21.46 0.42
C LEU A 19 1.73 19.98 0.25
N GLY A 20 2.57 19.64 -0.74
CA GLY A 20 3.07 18.27 -0.92
C GLY A 20 3.85 17.76 0.30
N LEU A 21 4.63 18.63 0.95
CA LEU A 21 5.34 18.33 2.19
C LEU A 21 4.38 17.96 3.32
N ILE A 22 3.27 18.69 3.47
CA ILE A 22 2.25 18.41 4.48
C ILE A 22 1.61 17.06 4.23
N PHE A 23 1.14 16.78 3.00
CA PHE A 23 0.52 15.49 2.67
C PHE A 23 1.49 14.31 2.82
N ALA A 24 2.74 14.46 2.37
CA ALA A 24 3.76 13.45 2.53
C ALA A 24 4.12 13.22 4.01
N GLY A 25 4.13 14.28 4.81
CA GLY A 25 4.33 14.22 6.25
C GLY A 25 3.25 13.42 6.97
N TYR A 26 1.98 13.71 6.71
CA TYR A 26 0.86 12.93 7.27
C TYR A 26 0.90 11.46 6.83
N SER A 27 1.12 11.20 5.54
CA SER A 27 1.24 9.83 5.04
C SER A 27 2.39 9.06 5.70
N THR A 28 3.54 9.72 5.91
CA THR A 28 4.68 9.12 6.60
C THR A 28 4.39 8.88 8.08
N TYR A 29 3.73 9.83 8.74
CA TYR A 29 3.33 9.72 10.14
C TYR A 29 2.36 8.54 10.35
N ASP A 30 1.31 8.44 9.53
CA ASP A 30 0.35 7.33 9.59
C ASP A 30 1.04 5.99 9.38
N TYR A 31 1.99 5.92 8.45
CA TYR A 31 2.78 4.70 8.23
C TYR A 31 3.66 4.37 9.45
N ALA A 32 4.32 5.37 10.01
CA ALA A 32 5.22 5.17 11.15
C ALA A 32 4.47 4.71 12.41
N GLN A 33 3.22 5.10 12.59
CA GLN A 33 2.40 4.61 13.71
C GLN A 33 2.19 3.10 13.66
N GLN A 34 2.09 2.50 12.46
CA GLN A 34 1.89 1.06 12.32
C GLN A 34 3.14 0.23 12.70
N LEU A 35 4.29 0.89 12.96
CA LEU A 35 5.54 0.19 13.30
C LEU A 35 5.52 -0.47 14.69
N ASP A 36 4.55 -0.18 15.53
CA ASP A 36 4.33 -0.87 16.79
C ASP A 36 3.60 -2.22 16.63
N ARG A 37 3.32 -2.62 15.38
CA ARG A 37 2.60 -3.84 15.00
C ARG A 37 1.13 -3.83 15.45
N GLN A 38 0.54 -2.64 15.60
CA GLN A 38 -0.89 -2.47 15.91
C GLN A 38 -1.57 -1.70 14.77
N VAL A 39 -2.87 -1.87 14.64
CA VAL A 39 -3.66 -1.15 13.64
C VAL A 39 -4.12 0.18 14.22
N HIS A 40 -3.62 1.27 13.67
CA HIS A 40 -4.00 2.63 14.03
C HIS A 40 -4.94 3.26 13.01
N ALA A 41 -5.64 4.30 13.44
CA ALA A 41 -6.42 5.15 12.53
C ALA A 41 -5.48 5.92 11.59
N VAL A 42 -5.91 6.16 10.35
CA VAL A 42 -5.15 6.91 9.35
C VAL A 42 -5.81 8.25 9.04
N HIS A 43 -5.01 9.27 8.73
CA HIS A 43 -5.49 10.59 8.33
C HIS A 43 -5.90 10.57 6.85
N CYS A 44 -7.15 10.19 6.55
CA CYS A 44 -7.66 10.12 5.18
C CYS A 44 -8.52 11.34 4.82
N SER A 45 -7.98 12.54 5.04
CA SER A 45 -8.67 13.80 4.71
C SER A 45 -7.72 14.79 4.08
N PHE A 46 -8.24 15.66 3.17
CA PHE A 46 -7.49 16.82 2.66
C PHE A 46 -7.33 17.92 3.74
N ILE A 47 -8.17 17.91 4.76
CA ILE A 47 -8.15 18.88 5.86
C ILE A 47 -7.78 18.12 7.13
N PRO A 48 -6.66 18.45 7.79
CA PRO A 48 -6.26 17.83 9.06
C PRO A 48 -7.37 17.94 10.11
N GLY A 49 -7.69 16.82 10.78
CA GLY A 49 -8.71 16.79 11.85
C GLY A 49 -10.17 16.73 11.38
N ALA A 50 -10.43 16.73 10.06
CA ALA A 50 -11.78 16.56 9.57
C ALA A 50 -12.26 15.09 9.73
N PRO A 51 -13.56 14.88 10.03
CA PRO A 51 -14.11 13.52 10.11
C PRO A 51 -13.97 12.80 8.77
N VAL A 52 -13.59 11.52 8.83
CA VAL A 52 -13.34 10.68 7.65
C VAL A 52 -14.51 9.73 7.48
N SER A 53 -15.01 9.56 6.25
CA SER A 53 -15.99 8.52 5.96
C SER A 53 -15.31 7.13 6.00
N THR A 54 -16.06 6.10 6.35
CA THR A 54 -15.56 4.71 6.42
C THR A 54 -14.93 4.26 5.09
N GLU A 55 -15.55 4.61 3.96
CA GLU A 55 -15.03 4.30 2.63
C GLU A 55 -13.68 4.98 2.34
N ALA A 56 -13.53 6.25 2.73
CA ALA A 56 -12.26 6.97 2.57
C ALA A 56 -11.17 6.40 3.48
N ASP A 57 -11.50 6.00 4.71
CA ASP A 57 -10.57 5.34 5.64
C ASP A 57 -10.08 4.02 5.05
N ASN A 58 -10.97 3.20 4.52
CA ASN A 58 -10.63 1.94 3.85
C ASN A 58 -9.70 2.16 2.65
N ALA A 59 -9.99 3.13 1.78
CA ALA A 59 -9.13 3.45 0.63
C ALA A 59 -7.71 3.87 1.03
N CYS A 60 -7.58 4.67 2.11
CA CYS A 60 -6.26 5.06 2.62
C CYS A 60 -5.53 3.89 3.28
N LYS A 61 -6.23 3.03 4.02
CA LYS A 61 -5.65 1.81 4.59
C LYS A 61 -5.17 0.86 3.51
N THR A 62 -5.97 0.60 2.48
CA THR A 62 -5.58 -0.22 1.33
C THR A 62 -4.30 0.32 0.68
N ALA A 63 -4.20 1.63 0.44
CA ALA A 63 -3.00 2.23 -0.11
C ALA A 63 -1.80 2.13 0.83
N LEU A 64 -2.00 2.34 2.14
CA LEU A 64 -0.95 2.29 3.18
C LEU A 64 -0.37 0.89 3.35
N PHE A 65 -1.25 -0.12 3.40
CA PHE A 65 -0.85 -1.52 3.60
C PHE A 65 -0.44 -2.22 2.31
N SER A 66 -0.58 -1.58 1.13
CA SER A 66 -0.21 -2.18 -0.16
C SER A 66 1.29 -2.50 -0.25
N PRO A 67 1.70 -3.47 -1.08
CA PRO A 67 3.11 -3.77 -1.31
C PRO A 67 3.89 -2.60 -1.91
N TYR A 68 3.20 -1.66 -2.53
CA TYR A 68 3.79 -0.49 -3.20
C TYR A 68 4.03 0.72 -2.27
N SER A 69 3.59 0.68 -1.02
CA SER A 69 3.69 1.80 -0.08
C SER A 69 5.07 2.00 0.52
N ALA A 70 5.95 0.97 0.51
CA ALA A 70 7.27 1.02 1.11
C ALA A 70 8.32 0.24 0.33
N LEU A 71 9.58 0.68 0.43
CA LEU A 71 10.75 0.02 -0.12
C LEU A 71 11.49 -0.79 0.95
N PHE A 72 12.35 -1.73 0.53
CA PHE A 72 13.23 -2.50 1.43
C PHE A 72 12.52 -3.31 2.52
N ARG A 73 11.31 -3.78 2.26
CA ARG A 73 10.49 -4.56 3.21
C ARG A 73 11.11 -5.89 3.62
N ALA A 74 11.98 -6.49 2.78
CA ALA A 74 12.70 -7.71 3.15
C ALA A 74 13.82 -7.45 4.16
N THR A 75 14.33 -6.22 4.24
CA THR A 75 15.46 -5.85 5.10
C THR A 75 15.00 -5.32 6.45
N TRP A 76 13.96 -4.51 6.45
CA TRP A 76 13.39 -3.90 7.65
C TRP A 76 11.89 -4.21 7.74
N TRP A 77 11.43 -4.46 8.94
CA TRP A 77 10.02 -4.69 9.20
C TRP A 77 9.19 -3.47 8.75
N GLY A 78 8.18 -3.70 7.93
CA GLY A 78 7.42 -2.64 7.27
C GLY A 78 8.18 -1.90 6.15
N GLY A 79 9.50 -1.93 6.12
CA GLY A 79 10.31 -1.19 5.12
C GLY A 79 10.37 0.32 5.36
N VAL A 80 10.75 1.07 4.32
CA VAL A 80 10.85 2.54 4.33
C VAL A 80 9.71 3.11 3.47
N PRO A 81 8.77 3.90 4.02
CA PRO A 81 7.63 4.40 3.27
C PRO A 81 8.04 5.33 2.14
N ILE A 82 7.43 5.18 0.96
CA ILE A 82 7.70 6.02 -0.22
C ILE A 82 7.39 7.48 0.07
N SER A 83 6.38 7.75 0.89
CA SER A 83 6.01 9.10 1.32
C SER A 83 7.15 9.84 2.02
N LEU A 84 8.08 9.15 2.68
CA LEU A 84 9.24 9.75 3.33
C LEU A 84 10.23 10.33 2.32
N PHE A 85 10.41 9.66 1.18
CA PHE A 85 11.23 10.20 0.08
C PHE A 85 10.55 11.43 -0.56
N ALA A 86 9.22 11.39 -0.69
CA ALA A 86 8.45 12.55 -1.15
C ALA A 86 8.58 13.73 -0.16
N PHE A 87 8.48 13.47 1.15
CA PHE A 87 8.70 14.46 2.21
C PHE A 87 10.06 15.13 2.09
N GLY A 88 11.13 14.36 1.94
CA GLY A 88 12.49 14.88 1.76
C GLY A 88 12.64 15.69 0.47
N ALA A 89 12.10 15.20 -0.65
CA ALA A 89 12.13 15.93 -1.92
C ALA A 89 11.37 17.25 -1.83
N PHE A 90 10.15 17.27 -1.32
CA PHE A 90 9.37 18.50 -1.16
C PHE A 90 10.06 19.50 -0.22
N THR A 91 10.74 19.05 0.83
CA THR A 91 11.55 19.91 1.70
C THR A 91 12.59 20.67 0.88
N PHE A 92 13.32 19.99 -0.01
CA PHE A 92 14.25 20.63 -0.92
C PHE A 92 13.55 21.66 -1.83
N PHE A 93 12.42 21.30 -2.44
CA PHE A 93 11.70 22.17 -3.38
C PHE A 93 11.13 23.40 -2.69
N VAL A 94 10.69 23.33 -1.44
CA VAL A 94 10.31 24.50 -0.64
C VAL A 94 11.50 25.42 -0.47
N GLY A 95 12.63 24.92 0.04
CA GLY A 95 13.81 25.74 0.30
C GLY A 95 14.40 26.36 -0.98
N PHE A 96 14.52 25.57 -2.04
CA PHE A 96 15.06 26.06 -3.31
C PHE A 96 14.10 27.03 -4.04
N GLY A 97 12.80 26.77 -3.98
CA GLY A 97 11.78 27.67 -4.51
C GLY A 97 11.78 29.02 -3.81
N LEU A 98 11.88 29.05 -2.47
CA LEU A 98 12.06 30.27 -1.70
C LEU A 98 13.36 30.99 -2.06
N TYR A 99 14.48 30.30 -2.21
CA TYR A 99 15.74 30.87 -2.68
C TYR A 99 15.59 31.62 -4.03
N LEU A 100 14.85 31.01 -4.98
CA LEU A 100 14.55 31.65 -6.28
C LEU A 100 13.59 32.83 -6.13
N ALA A 101 12.53 32.70 -5.35
CA ALA A 101 11.53 33.74 -5.12
C ALA A 101 12.12 34.99 -4.44
N LEU A 102 13.05 34.80 -3.49
CA LEU A 102 13.74 35.89 -2.78
C LEU A 102 14.78 36.62 -3.64
N GLY A 103 14.99 36.19 -4.90
CA GLY A 103 15.74 36.97 -5.85
C GLY A 103 17.05 36.40 -6.31
N ALA A 104 17.28 35.13 -6.13
CA ALA A 104 18.41 34.45 -6.77
C ALA A 104 18.32 34.61 -8.30
N ARG A 105 19.36 35.19 -8.92
CA ARG A 105 19.41 35.46 -10.34
C ARG A 105 20.24 34.41 -11.07
N GLY A 106 19.67 33.83 -12.12
CA GLY A 106 20.40 32.94 -13.02
C GLY A 106 19.49 31.91 -13.67
N SER A 107 19.42 31.91 -14.99
CA SER A 107 18.56 31.00 -15.76
C SER A 107 18.89 29.49 -15.51
N ARG A 108 20.13 29.19 -15.09
CA ARG A 108 20.53 27.80 -14.71
C ARG A 108 19.86 27.30 -13.44
N ALA A 109 19.65 28.16 -12.44
CA ALA A 109 18.95 27.76 -11.23
C ALA A 109 17.47 27.45 -11.51
N TYR A 110 16.83 28.29 -12.33
CA TYR A 110 15.46 28.01 -12.79
C TYR A 110 15.36 26.78 -13.68
N SER A 111 16.35 26.54 -14.57
CA SER A 111 16.36 25.31 -15.38
C SER A 111 16.58 24.06 -14.52
N PHE A 112 17.46 24.14 -13.55
CA PHE A 112 17.65 23.05 -12.59
C PHE A 112 16.36 22.75 -11.82
N TYR A 113 15.72 23.79 -11.28
CA TYR A 113 14.47 23.66 -10.53
C TYR A 113 13.35 23.03 -11.36
N ALA A 114 13.21 23.45 -12.63
CA ALA A 114 12.23 22.89 -13.54
C ALA A 114 12.51 21.42 -13.88
N VAL A 115 13.77 21.08 -14.22
CA VAL A 115 14.13 19.70 -14.56
C VAL A 115 14.04 18.77 -13.35
N ALA A 116 14.56 19.21 -12.19
CA ALA A 116 14.47 18.44 -10.96
C ALA A 116 13.01 18.24 -10.50
N GLY A 117 12.14 19.24 -10.70
CA GLY A 117 10.71 19.18 -10.38
C GLY A 117 9.94 18.10 -11.16
N LEU A 118 10.49 17.61 -12.27
CA LEU A 118 9.90 16.47 -13.00
C LEU A 118 10.05 15.14 -12.25
N ALA A 119 11.00 15.02 -11.33
CA ALA A 119 11.22 13.77 -10.59
C ALA A 119 10.04 13.43 -9.65
N PRO A 120 9.58 14.31 -8.73
CA PRO A 120 8.41 14.02 -7.91
C PRO A 120 7.13 13.91 -8.74
N PHE A 121 7.01 14.65 -9.86
CA PHE A 121 5.88 14.49 -10.77
C PHE A 121 5.89 13.12 -11.46
N GLY A 122 7.03 12.66 -11.99
CA GLY A 122 7.16 11.34 -12.60
C GLY A 122 6.86 10.21 -11.62
N ALA A 123 7.36 10.29 -10.39
CA ALA A 123 7.02 9.35 -9.32
C ALA A 123 5.51 9.35 -9.02
N SER A 124 4.88 10.53 -8.96
CA SER A 124 3.44 10.65 -8.73
C SER A 124 2.61 10.05 -9.86
N VAL A 125 3.07 10.17 -11.13
CA VAL A 125 2.41 9.53 -12.28
C VAL A 125 2.46 8.00 -12.17
N VAL A 126 3.63 7.43 -11.81
CA VAL A 126 3.76 5.99 -11.60
C VAL A 126 2.83 5.52 -10.49
N MET A 127 2.83 6.20 -9.34
CA MET A 127 1.98 5.84 -8.20
C MET A 127 0.49 6.02 -8.49
N PHE A 128 0.12 7.01 -9.31
CA PHE A 128 -1.25 7.18 -9.79
C PHE A 128 -1.71 5.97 -10.61
N PHE A 129 -0.88 5.49 -11.55
CA PHE A 129 -1.23 4.30 -12.34
C PHE A 129 -1.29 3.04 -11.49
N ILE A 130 -0.41 2.87 -10.49
CA ILE A 130 -0.51 1.76 -9.53
C ILE A 130 -1.84 1.84 -8.77
N SER A 131 -2.21 3.02 -8.25
CA SER A 131 -3.49 3.21 -7.55
C SER A 131 -4.70 2.93 -8.44
N ALA A 132 -4.65 3.34 -9.72
CA ALA A 132 -5.76 3.18 -10.65
C ALA A 132 -5.91 1.76 -11.22
N LEU A 133 -4.77 1.08 -11.52
CA LEU A 133 -4.77 -0.18 -12.28
C LEU A 133 -4.58 -1.43 -11.40
N HIS A 134 -3.94 -1.30 -10.24
CA HIS A 134 -3.68 -2.42 -9.33
C HIS A 134 -4.50 -2.34 -8.04
N LEU A 135 -4.55 -1.17 -7.40
CA LEU A 135 -5.23 -1.04 -6.12
C LEU A 135 -6.71 -0.69 -6.26
N HIS A 136 -7.13 -0.13 -7.40
CA HIS A 136 -8.48 0.37 -7.68
C HIS A 136 -9.04 1.34 -6.61
N VAL A 137 -8.14 1.99 -5.85
CA VAL A 137 -8.48 2.95 -4.79
C VAL A 137 -7.66 4.23 -4.90
N PHE A 138 -8.24 5.33 -4.46
CA PHE A 138 -7.58 6.64 -4.41
C PHE A 138 -7.54 7.18 -2.98
N CYS A 139 -6.39 7.07 -2.34
CA CYS A 139 -6.12 7.69 -1.05
C CYS A 139 -6.04 9.22 -1.21
N LYS A 140 -6.78 9.97 -0.39
CA LYS A 140 -6.82 11.45 -0.46
C LYS A 140 -5.45 12.09 -0.23
N LEU A 141 -4.64 11.57 0.68
CA LEU A 141 -3.26 12.05 0.91
C LEU A 141 -2.39 11.84 -0.34
N CYS A 142 -2.51 10.68 -0.99
CA CYS A 142 -1.79 10.38 -2.22
C CYS A 142 -2.19 11.34 -3.35
N VAL A 143 -3.50 11.59 -3.54
CA VAL A 143 -4.00 12.57 -4.51
C VAL A 143 -3.47 13.97 -4.20
N GLY A 144 -3.40 14.36 -2.92
CA GLY A 144 -2.77 15.62 -2.49
C GLY A 144 -1.31 15.74 -2.93
N ILE A 145 -0.53 14.66 -2.78
CA ILE A 145 0.87 14.58 -3.25
C ILE A 145 0.94 14.71 -4.78
N TYR A 146 0.08 14.00 -5.53
CA TYR A 146 0.06 14.02 -7.00
C TYR A 146 -0.25 15.41 -7.54
N LEU A 147 -1.28 16.07 -7.01
CA LEU A 147 -1.64 17.43 -7.41
C LEU A 147 -0.54 18.43 -7.05
N SER A 148 0.05 18.33 -5.87
CA SER A 148 1.14 19.20 -5.45
C SER A 148 2.37 19.05 -6.35
N SER A 149 2.73 17.84 -6.74
CA SER A 149 3.86 17.57 -7.66
C SER A 149 3.58 18.09 -9.07
N LEU A 150 2.35 17.97 -9.57
CA LEU A 150 1.94 18.51 -10.86
C LEU A 150 2.05 20.06 -10.88
N VAL A 151 1.47 20.72 -9.86
CA VAL A 151 1.53 22.18 -9.76
C VAL A 151 2.97 22.67 -9.61
N LEU A 152 3.79 21.98 -8.80
CA LEU A 152 5.22 22.25 -8.67
C LEU A 152 5.91 22.19 -10.03
N ALA A 153 5.74 21.10 -10.79
CA ALA A 153 6.39 20.90 -12.09
C ALA A 153 5.97 21.98 -13.11
N LEU A 154 4.67 22.27 -13.19
CA LEU A 154 4.14 23.29 -14.11
C LEU A 154 4.64 24.69 -13.74
N ALA A 155 4.58 25.08 -12.46
CA ALA A 155 5.04 26.39 -12.00
C ALA A 155 6.56 26.55 -12.16
N ALA A 156 7.34 25.50 -11.89
CA ALA A 156 8.79 25.50 -12.09
C ALA A 156 9.17 25.62 -13.59
N ALA A 157 8.47 24.91 -14.48
CA ALA A 157 8.66 24.99 -15.92
C ALA A 157 8.33 26.39 -16.46
N PHE A 158 7.21 26.96 -15.99
CA PHE A 158 6.80 28.31 -16.33
C PHE A 158 7.81 29.36 -15.82
N GLY A 159 8.30 29.21 -14.59
CA GLY A 159 9.34 30.08 -14.02
C GLY A 159 10.64 30.05 -14.84
N TRP A 160 11.03 28.86 -15.34
CA TRP A 160 12.17 28.72 -16.24
C TRP A 160 11.94 29.44 -17.57
N TRP A 161 10.76 29.26 -18.18
CA TRP A 161 10.40 29.96 -19.39
C TRP A 161 10.40 31.53 -19.21
N ALA A 162 9.79 32.02 -18.12
CA ALA A 162 9.76 33.43 -17.77
C ALA A 162 11.17 33.97 -17.54
N SER A 163 12.04 33.23 -16.83
CA SER A 163 13.43 33.63 -16.60
C SER A 163 14.25 33.79 -17.89
N ARG A 164 13.95 33.01 -18.93
CA ARG A 164 14.57 33.16 -20.25
C ARG A 164 14.09 34.40 -20.97
N ARG A 165 12.78 34.70 -20.89
CA ARG A 165 12.22 35.92 -21.48
C ARG A 165 12.78 37.18 -20.83
N GLU A 166 12.79 37.21 -19.48
CA GLU A 166 13.38 38.33 -18.72
C GLU A 166 14.87 38.54 -19.04
N ALA A 167 15.59 37.48 -19.38
CA ALA A 167 17.00 37.57 -19.79
C ALA A 167 17.21 38.09 -21.25
N MET A 168 16.18 38.00 -22.08
CA MET A 168 16.21 38.49 -23.48
C MET A 168 15.69 39.91 -23.65
N GLU A 169 14.94 40.45 -22.66
CA GLU A 169 14.50 41.83 -22.72
C GLU A 169 15.73 42.77 -22.73
N PRO A 170 15.83 43.68 -23.70
CA PRO A 170 16.94 44.61 -23.75
C PRO A 170 16.91 45.45 -22.49
N VAL A 171 17.92 45.32 -21.66
CA VAL A 171 18.16 46.26 -20.55
C VAL A 171 18.22 47.63 -21.18
N GLY A 172 17.26 48.52 -20.83
CA GLY A 172 17.17 49.87 -21.36
C GLY A 172 18.55 50.52 -21.40
N THR A 173 18.79 51.35 -22.41
CA THR A 173 20.06 51.94 -22.81
C THR A 173 20.96 52.25 -21.61
N VAL A 174 21.89 51.33 -21.32
CA VAL A 174 22.96 51.56 -20.34
C VAL A 174 23.81 52.71 -20.95
N PRO A 175 24.06 53.82 -20.23
CA PRO A 175 24.90 54.89 -20.75
C PRO A 175 26.23 54.30 -21.25
N ALA A 176 26.64 54.75 -22.43
CA ALA A 176 27.91 54.33 -23.01
C ALA A 176 29.05 54.69 -22.06
N GLY A 177 29.77 53.68 -21.54
CA GLY A 177 30.89 53.89 -20.63
C GLY A 177 30.86 53.13 -19.29
N VAL A 178 29.73 52.48 -18.94
CA VAL A 178 29.72 51.67 -17.73
C VAL A 178 30.24 50.23 -18.05
N PRO A 179 31.38 49.79 -17.45
CA PRO A 179 31.90 48.45 -17.67
C PRO A 179 30.82 47.43 -17.25
N ARG A 180 30.34 46.61 -18.20
CA ARG A 180 29.48 45.46 -17.88
C ARG A 180 30.29 44.53 -17.01
N ALA A 181 29.91 44.37 -15.75
CA ALA A 181 30.51 43.32 -14.90
C ALA A 181 30.52 42.00 -15.69
N PRO A 182 31.67 41.30 -15.75
CA PRO A 182 31.78 40.05 -16.50
C PRO A 182 30.70 39.13 -15.97
N ARG A 183 29.84 38.58 -16.86
CA ARG A 183 28.88 37.54 -16.52
C ARG A 183 29.71 36.39 -15.93
N ARG A 184 29.77 36.33 -14.60
CA ARG A 184 30.48 35.29 -13.89
C ARG A 184 29.91 33.96 -14.41
N ALA A 185 30.72 33.22 -15.18
CA ALA A 185 30.33 31.89 -15.65
C ALA A 185 29.97 31.08 -14.43
N GLN A 186 28.68 30.84 -14.26
CA GLN A 186 28.17 30.07 -13.13
C GLN A 186 28.78 28.69 -13.23
N ARG A 187 29.72 28.35 -12.34
CA ARG A 187 30.49 27.12 -12.37
C ARG A 187 29.52 25.94 -12.28
N TRP A 188 29.74 24.88 -13.05
CA TRP A 188 28.99 23.61 -12.99
C TRP A 188 28.95 23.02 -11.58
N GLY A 189 29.92 23.37 -10.71
CA GLY A 189 29.96 22.99 -9.30
C GLY A 189 28.69 23.33 -8.51
N TRP A 190 27.97 24.42 -8.86
CA TRP A 190 26.69 24.73 -8.22
C TRP A 190 25.58 23.75 -8.57
N VAL A 191 25.57 23.23 -9.80
CA VAL A 191 24.59 22.21 -10.21
C VAL A 191 24.83 20.90 -9.46
N LEU A 192 26.08 20.52 -9.31
CA LEU A 192 26.45 19.33 -8.51
C LEU A 192 26.06 19.50 -7.04
N LEU A 193 26.29 20.71 -6.48
CA LEU A 193 25.86 21.00 -5.09
C LEU A 193 24.36 20.91 -4.93
N TRP A 194 23.56 21.42 -5.89
CA TRP A 194 22.09 21.34 -5.84
C TRP A 194 21.60 19.90 -6.01
N LEU A 195 22.22 19.09 -6.86
CA LEU A 195 21.92 17.65 -6.97
C LEU A 195 22.25 16.92 -5.67
N ALA A 196 23.41 17.23 -5.06
CA ALA A 196 23.79 16.64 -3.79
C ALA A 196 22.82 17.04 -2.66
N ALA A 197 22.38 18.31 -2.65
CA ALA A 197 21.40 18.80 -1.68
C ALA A 197 20.03 18.11 -1.86
N LEU A 198 19.56 17.95 -3.10
CA LEU A 198 18.34 17.21 -3.41
C LEU A 198 18.44 15.74 -2.97
N GLY A 199 19.54 15.07 -3.33
CA GLY A 199 19.80 13.70 -2.91
C GLY A 199 19.86 13.55 -1.38
N ALA A 200 20.59 14.44 -0.71
CA ALA A 200 20.70 14.44 0.73
C ALA A 200 19.34 14.68 1.42
N SER A 201 18.53 15.61 0.92
CA SER A 201 17.19 15.89 1.49
C SER A 201 16.22 14.72 1.31
N ALA A 202 16.35 13.95 0.23
CA ALA A 202 15.53 12.76 0.01
C ALA A 202 15.99 11.55 0.85
N VAL A 203 17.31 11.38 1.03
CA VAL A 203 17.89 10.19 1.68
C VAL A 203 18.07 10.37 3.19
N ALA A 204 18.42 11.56 3.68
CA ALA A 204 18.68 11.77 5.10
C ALA A 204 17.47 11.43 6.01
N PRO A 205 16.22 11.80 5.67
CA PRO A 205 15.06 11.37 6.46
C PRO A 205 14.89 9.85 6.48
N ALA A 206 15.19 9.16 5.36
CA ALA A 206 15.11 7.69 5.28
C ALA A 206 16.18 7.04 6.18
N LEU A 207 17.40 7.56 6.22
CA LEU A 207 18.45 7.07 7.11
C LEU A 207 18.09 7.29 8.58
N ALA A 208 17.57 8.47 8.92
CA ALA A 208 17.10 8.77 10.27
C ALA A 208 15.94 7.82 10.68
N TYR A 209 14.99 7.59 9.78
CA TYR A 209 13.89 6.66 10.00
C TYR A 209 14.38 5.23 10.27
N VAL A 210 15.27 4.72 9.42
CA VAL A 210 15.82 3.36 9.56
C VAL A 210 16.61 3.20 10.88
N SER A 211 17.32 4.25 11.34
CA SER A 211 18.06 4.19 12.61
C SER A 211 17.14 4.09 13.83
N GLY A 212 15.86 4.47 13.69
CA GLY A 212 14.85 4.38 14.75
C GLY A 212 13.91 3.17 14.65
N LEU A 213 14.08 2.30 13.62
CA LEU A 213 13.21 1.15 13.45
C LEU A 213 13.40 0.11 14.56
N PRO A 214 12.30 -0.46 15.10
CA PRO A 214 12.36 -1.57 16.04
C PRO A 214 12.95 -2.83 15.40
N ASP A 215 13.77 -3.58 16.14
CA ASP A 215 14.25 -4.89 15.73
C ASP A 215 13.27 -6.00 16.20
N TYR A 216 12.50 -6.52 15.29
CA TYR A 216 11.54 -7.60 15.55
C TYR A 216 12.07 -9.01 15.30
N ARG A 217 13.37 -9.20 15.00
CA ARG A 217 13.96 -10.53 14.79
C ARG A 217 13.73 -11.49 15.95
N SER A 218 13.78 -10.97 17.18
CA SER A 218 13.55 -11.79 18.37
C SER A 218 12.11 -12.30 18.53
N ARG A 219 11.15 -11.73 17.79
CA ARG A 219 9.74 -12.12 17.83
C ARG A 219 9.37 -13.13 16.75
N ILE A 220 10.19 -13.25 15.70
CA ILE A 220 9.99 -14.21 14.62
C ILE A 220 10.06 -15.65 15.21
N ASP A 221 9.16 -16.53 14.74
CA ASP A 221 9.06 -17.93 15.20
C ASP A 221 8.65 -18.09 16.70
N LYS A 222 7.99 -17.08 17.26
CA LYS A 222 7.52 -17.11 18.67
C LYS A 222 6.00 -17.20 18.81
N CYS A 223 5.25 -17.18 17.71
CA CYS A 223 3.78 -17.14 17.74
C CYS A 223 3.10 -18.51 17.76
N GLY A 224 3.88 -19.57 17.92
CA GLY A 224 3.38 -20.93 18.09
C GLY A 224 3.63 -21.83 16.89
N LYS A 225 3.15 -23.05 17.04
CA LYS A 225 3.27 -24.13 16.03
C LYS A 225 1.99 -24.93 15.98
N LEU A 226 1.78 -25.60 14.84
CA LEU A 226 0.73 -26.61 14.74
C LEU A 226 1.01 -27.77 15.71
N ALA A 227 0.02 -28.13 16.50
CA ALA A 227 0.06 -29.33 17.35
C ALA A 227 -0.09 -30.59 16.51
N VAL A 228 -0.90 -30.53 15.45
CA VAL A 228 -1.15 -31.61 14.50
C VAL A 228 -0.93 -31.08 13.09
N VAL A 229 0.12 -31.50 12.42
CA VAL A 229 0.50 -31.01 11.08
C VAL A 229 -0.39 -31.56 9.96
N GLY A 230 -0.83 -32.81 10.09
CA GLY A 230 -1.66 -33.48 9.09
C GLY A 230 -3.16 -33.40 9.41
N GLU A 231 -3.97 -32.99 8.42
CA GLU A 231 -5.42 -33.11 8.50
C GLU A 231 -5.85 -34.51 8.03
N PRO A 232 -6.50 -35.34 8.91
CA PRO A 232 -6.69 -36.76 8.64
C PRO A 232 -7.82 -37.09 7.65
N HIS A 233 -8.69 -36.12 7.34
CA HIS A 233 -9.90 -36.33 6.52
C HIS A 233 -9.79 -35.81 5.11
N ASN A 234 -8.64 -35.28 4.73
CA ASN A 234 -8.44 -34.64 3.42
C ASN A 234 -9.46 -33.48 3.15
N ALA A 235 -9.86 -32.77 4.22
CA ALA A 235 -10.87 -31.73 4.18
C ALA A 235 -10.33 -30.41 3.62
N LEU A 236 -9.02 -30.18 3.72
CA LEU A 236 -8.37 -28.94 3.28
C LEU A 236 -8.39 -28.78 1.76
N LEU A 237 -8.27 -27.55 1.30
CA LEU A 237 -8.14 -27.21 -0.11
C LEU A 237 -6.66 -27.10 -0.47
N LYS A 238 -6.24 -27.70 -1.57
CA LYS A 238 -4.90 -27.54 -2.14
C LYS A 238 -4.98 -26.64 -3.33
N ILE A 239 -4.41 -25.46 -3.24
CA ILE A 239 -4.45 -24.47 -4.31
C ILE A 239 -3.34 -24.80 -5.32
N PRO A 240 -3.66 -24.96 -6.62
CA PRO A 240 -2.67 -25.23 -7.64
C PRO A 240 -1.60 -24.13 -7.69
N THR A 241 -0.33 -24.52 -7.68
CA THR A 241 0.83 -23.63 -7.70
C THR A 241 1.79 -24.05 -8.80
N ALA A 242 2.28 -23.10 -9.60
CA ALA A 242 3.14 -23.38 -10.74
C ALA A 242 4.55 -23.82 -10.31
N HIS A 243 5.13 -23.20 -9.31
CA HIS A 243 6.51 -23.40 -8.86
C HIS A 243 6.61 -23.48 -7.32
N PRO A 244 6.04 -24.52 -6.69
CA PRO A 244 6.00 -24.62 -5.25
C PRO A 244 7.42 -24.81 -4.67
N THR A 245 7.81 -23.92 -3.75
CA THR A 245 9.11 -23.96 -3.06
C THR A 245 8.95 -24.27 -1.58
N ARG A 246 7.83 -23.88 -0.97
CA ARG A 246 7.59 -24.07 0.46
C ARG A 246 6.10 -24.26 0.74
N ALA A 247 5.78 -25.22 1.59
CA ALA A 247 4.41 -25.48 2.00
C ALA A 247 3.94 -24.43 3.01
N VAL A 248 2.73 -23.93 2.80
CA VAL A 248 2.01 -23.04 3.73
C VAL A 248 0.59 -23.53 3.95
N LEU A 249 0.09 -23.28 5.17
CA LEU A 249 -1.30 -23.49 5.53
C LEU A 249 -1.91 -22.14 5.90
N LEU A 250 -3.02 -21.80 5.22
CA LEU A 250 -3.78 -20.59 5.45
C LEU A 250 -5.13 -20.92 6.08
N PHE A 251 -5.54 -20.12 7.07
CA PHE A 251 -6.92 -20.09 7.56
C PHE A 251 -7.51 -18.74 7.19
N GLU A 252 -8.52 -18.76 6.33
CA GLU A 252 -9.14 -17.55 5.79
C GLU A 252 -10.66 -17.59 5.96
N ASP A 253 -11.21 -16.39 6.19
CA ASP A 253 -12.64 -16.12 6.17
C ASP A 253 -12.96 -15.28 4.93
N PRO A 254 -13.83 -15.75 4.03
CA PRO A 254 -14.12 -15.08 2.77
C PRO A 254 -14.81 -13.70 2.93
N LEU A 255 -15.36 -13.39 4.10
CA LEU A 255 -15.97 -12.09 4.39
C LEU A 255 -15.16 -11.24 5.39
N CYS A 256 -13.95 -11.68 5.77
CA CYS A 256 -13.05 -10.92 6.64
C CYS A 256 -12.26 -9.86 5.86
N PRO A 257 -12.37 -8.55 6.18
CA PRO A 257 -11.63 -7.50 5.49
C PRO A 257 -10.11 -7.64 5.58
N THR A 258 -9.59 -8.13 6.71
CA THR A 258 -8.15 -8.38 6.89
C THR A 258 -7.66 -9.57 6.05
N CYS A 259 -8.50 -10.59 5.84
CA CYS A 259 -8.19 -11.68 4.91
C CYS A 259 -8.10 -11.19 3.47
N LYS A 260 -9.01 -10.31 3.04
CA LYS A 260 -8.94 -9.68 1.73
C LYS A 260 -7.60 -8.99 1.52
N VAL A 261 -7.21 -8.08 2.42
CA VAL A 261 -5.94 -7.34 2.32
C VAL A 261 -4.73 -8.26 2.33
N PHE A 262 -4.75 -9.30 3.17
CA PHE A 262 -3.69 -10.31 3.24
C PHE A 262 -3.60 -11.11 1.93
N HIS A 263 -4.73 -11.57 1.40
CA HIS A 263 -4.80 -12.34 0.17
C HIS A 263 -4.35 -11.52 -1.05
N GLU A 264 -4.84 -10.30 -1.20
CA GLU A 264 -4.40 -9.35 -2.24
C GLU A 264 -2.88 -9.13 -2.17
N ARG A 265 -2.31 -8.99 -0.98
CA ARG A 265 -0.86 -8.89 -0.80
C ARG A 265 -0.12 -10.14 -1.27
N MET A 266 -0.64 -11.33 -0.94
CA MET A 266 -0.05 -12.60 -1.41
C MET A 266 -0.05 -12.69 -2.95
N VAL A 267 -1.11 -12.19 -3.60
CA VAL A 267 -1.22 -12.10 -5.07
C VAL A 267 -0.21 -11.09 -5.62
N ASP A 268 -0.23 -9.86 -5.11
CA ASP A 268 0.61 -8.75 -5.60
C ASP A 268 2.11 -9.00 -5.42
N GLU A 269 2.49 -9.71 -4.38
CA GLU A 269 3.88 -10.10 -4.15
C GLU A 269 4.28 -11.40 -4.86
N GLY A 270 3.38 -12.02 -5.64
CA GLY A 270 3.62 -13.25 -6.41
C GLY A 270 3.86 -14.49 -5.54
N LEU A 271 3.37 -14.48 -4.30
CA LEU A 271 3.60 -15.57 -3.34
C LEU A 271 2.79 -16.81 -3.67
N PHE A 272 1.59 -16.68 -4.24
CA PHE A 272 0.79 -17.82 -4.67
C PHE A 272 1.45 -18.65 -5.77
N ASP A 273 2.36 -18.07 -6.56
CA ASP A 273 3.08 -18.80 -7.61
C ASP A 273 4.28 -19.59 -7.07
N ARG A 274 4.68 -19.32 -5.82
CA ARG A 274 5.89 -19.88 -5.19
C ARG A 274 5.63 -20.72 -3.95
N LEU A 275 4.47 -20.54 -3.31
CA LEU A 275 4.08 -21.28 -2.13
C LEU A 275 3.15 -22.45 -2.48
N GLU A 276 3.40 -23.61 -1.91
CA GLU A 276 2.44 -24.72 -1.94
C GLU A 276 1.32 -24.43 -0.92
N VAL A 277 0.27 -23.79 -1.41
CA VAL A 277 -0.79 -23.29 -0.55
C VAL A 277 -1.82 -24.37 -0.26
N THR A 278 -1.93 -24.74 1.01
CA THR A 278 -3.07 -25.47 1.57
C THR A 278 -3.95 -24.48 2.32
N MET A 279 -5.27 -24.53 2.10
CA MET A 279 -6.20 -23.54 2.64
C MET A 279 -7.31 -24.24 3.46
N ALA A 280 -7.59 -23.70 4.61
CA ALA A 280 -8.73 -24.01 5.46
C ALA A 280 -9.68 -22.84 5.50
N MET A 281 -10.96 -23.06 5.21
CA MET A 281 -12.00 -22.05 5.47
C MET A 281 -12.28 -21.96 6.96
N PHE A 282 -12.19 -20.75 7.49
CA PHE A 282 -12.40 -20.47 8.91
C PHE A 282 -13.37 -19.28 9.08
N PRO A 283 -14.66 -19.48 8.68
CA PRO A 283 -15.64 -18.40 8.75
C PRO A 283 -15.87 -17.94 10.19
N LEU A 284 -15.82 -16.64 10.43
CA LEU A 284 -16.15 -16.01 11.70
C LEU A 284 -17.66 -15.76 11.81
N ASP A 285 -18.44 -16.81 11.58
CA ASP A 285 -19.89 -16.82 11.51
C ASP A 285 -20.44 -17.96 12.39
N ALA A 286 -21.20 -17.60 13.43
CA ALA A 286 -21.75 -18.53 14.41
C ALA A 286 -22.74 -19.54 13.83
N GLU A 287 -23.25 -19.33 12.60
CA GLU A 287 -24.14 -20.31 11.95
C GLU A 287 -23.47 -21.67 11.69
N CYS A 288 -22.15 -21.69 11.50
CA CYS A 288 -21.41 -22.92 11.29
C CYS A 288 -20.18 -23.05 12.19
N ASN A 289 -19.66 -21.95 12.72
CA ASN A 289 -18.50 -21.94 13.60
C ASN A 289 -18.92 -21.91 15.07
N TRP A 290 -19.00 -23.09 15.65
CA TRP A 290 -19.41 -23.33 17.04
C TRP A 290 -18.42 -22.78 18.08
N MET A 291 -17.26 -22.25 17.67
CA MET A 291 -16.31 -21.57 18.56
C MET A 291 -16.71 -20.09 18.82
N LEU A 292 -17.77 -19.60 18.19
CA LEU A 292 -18.26 -18.23 18.29
C LEU A 292 -19.64 -18.18 18.94
N ASP A 293 -19.83 -17.25 19.87
CA ASP A 293 -21.14 -16.95 20.47
C ASP A 293 -22.01 -16.06 19.55
N ARG A 294 -21.37 -15.29 18.66
CA ARG A 294 -22.03 -14.38 17.69
C ARG A 294 -21.25 -14.29 16.40
N SER A 295 -21.95 -14.12 15.29
CA SER A 295 -21.31 -13.89 14.00
C SER A 295 -20.64 -12.51 13.95
N LEU A 296 -19.36 -12.50 13.56
CA LEU A 296 -18.63 -11.30 13.19
C LEU A 296 -18.89 -10.96 11.72
N HIS A 297 -18.92 -12.00 10.88
CA HIS A 297 -19.15 -11.89 9.43
C HIS A 297 -20.36 -12.75 9.02
N PRO A 298 -21.62 -12.28 9.23
CA PRO A 298 -22.82 -13.03 8.85
C PRO A 298 -22.82 -13.37 7.36
N GLY A 299 -23.09 -14.65 7.03
CA GLY A 299 -23.07 -15.18 5.67
C GLY A 299 -21.73 -15.79 5.28
N ALA A 300 -20.67 -15.65 6.06
CA ALA A 300 -19.36 -16.24 5.78
C ALA A 300 -19.42 -17.77 5.69
N CYS A 301 -20.33 -18.42 6.43
CA CYS A 301 -20.59 -19.86 6.33
C CYS A 301 -21.05 -20.29 4.93
N VAL A 302 -21.92 -19.50 4.30
CA VAL A 302 -22.46 -19.78 2.95
C VAL A 302 -21.36 -19.61 1.91
N VAL A 303 -20.57 -18.52 1.98
CA VAL A 303 -19.47 -18.26 1.06
C VAL A 303 -18.34 -19.29 1.23
N ALA A 304 -17.99 -19.66 2.46
CA ALA A 304 -17.00 -20.71 2.73
C ALA A 304 -17.41 -22.07 2.12
N LYS A 305 -18.69 -22.42 2.20
CA LYS A 305 -19.22 -23.61 1.52
C LYS A 305 -19.09 -23.51 0.00
N ALA A 306 -19.29 -22.31 -0.58
CA ALA A 306 -19.10 -22.10 -2.03
C ALA A 306 -17.64 -22.33 -2.44
N VAL A 307 -16.68 -21.81 -1.67
CA VAL A 307 -15.26 -22.07 -1.90
C VAL A 307 -14.94 -23.56 -1.84
N LEU A 308 -15.49 -24.30 -0.86
CA LEU A 308 -15.32 -25.77 -0.75
C LEU A 308 -15.97 -26.51 -1.93
N CYS A 309 -17.09 -26.03 -2.44
CA CYS A 309 -17.78 -26.58 -3.61
C CYS A 309 -16.99 -26.40 -4.91
N GLY A 310 -16.19 -25.35 -5.02
CA GLY A 310 -15.26 -25.12 -6.14
C GLY A 310 -14.12 -26.12 -6.20
N GLY A 311 -13.88 -26.87 -5.11
CA GLY A 311 -12.76 -27.82 -5.04
C GLY A 311 -11.41 -27.10 -5.19
N ASN A 312 -10.34 -27.87 -5.44
CA ASN A 312 -9.00 -27.29 -5.55
C ASN A 312 -8.86 -26.33 -6.75
N ASP A 313 -9.56 -26.61 -7.83
CA ASP A 313 -9.37 -25.87 -9.11
C ASP A 313 -10.05 -24.50 -9.12
N GLN A 314 -11.20 -24.36 -8.48
CA GLN A 314 -12.00 -23.12 -8.49
C GLN A 314 -12.00 -22.39 -7.14
N ALA A 315 -11.51 -23.02 -6.06
CA ALA A 315 -11.56 -22.44 -4.71
C ALA A 315 -10.96 -21.04 -4.66
N ARG A 316 -9.77 -20.84 -5.25
CA ARG A 316 -9.09 -19.56 -5.30
C ARG A 316 -9.93 -18.51 -6.06
N ALA A 317 -10.45 -18.83 -7.22
CA ALA A 317 -11.24 -17.90 -8.02
C ALA A 317 -12.54 -17.51 -7.31
N ILE A 318 -13.21 -18.45 -6.61
CA ILE A 318 -14.40 -18.15 -5.80
C ILE A 318 -14.06 -17.25 -4.62
N LEU A 319 -12.93 -17.48 -3.96
CA LEU A 319 -12.49 -16.68 -2.83
C LEU A 319 -12.10 -15.26 -3.26
N GLU A 320 -11.34 -15.12 -4.35
CA GLU A 320 -10.98 -13.81 -4.93
C GLU A 320 -12.23 -13.02 -5.32
N TRP A 321 -13.20 -13.65 -6.00
CA TRP A 321 -14.48 -13.01 -6.27
C TRP A 321 -15.22 -12.60 -4.99
N ALA A 322 -15.19 -13.44 -3.95
CA ALA A 322 -15.83 -13.11 -2.69
C ALA A 322 -15.16 -11.90 -2.00
N PHE A 323 -13.86 -11.76 -2.13
CA PHE A 323 -13.14 -10.58 -1.66
C PHE A 323 -13.45 -9.33 -2.49
N ASP A 324 -13.56 -9.45 -3.82
CA ASP A 324 -13.93 -8.33 -4.69
C ASP A 324 -15.32 -7.78 -4.36
N ASP A 325 -16.31 -8.67 -4.21
CA ASP A 325 -17.72 -8.35 -3.93
C ASP A 325 -18.05 -8.33 -2.41
N GLN A 326 -17.04 -8.26 -1.53
CA GLN A 326 -17.15 -8.53 -0.08
C GLN A 326 -18.22 -7.70 0.61
N ASP A 327 -18.30 -6.41 0.32
CA ASP A 327 -19.28 -5.51 0.93
C ASP A 327 -20.72 -5.92 0.55
N GLU A 328 -20.96 -6.24 -0.72
CA GLU A 328 -22.29 -6.67 -1.20
C GLU A 328 -22.65 -8.04 -0.60
N LEU A 329 -21.71 -8.99 -0.59
CA LEU A 329 -21.95 -10.33 -0.02
C LEU A 329 -22.20 -10.26 1.48
N GLY A 330 -21.47 -9.41 2.20
CA GLY A 330 -21.68 -9.17 3.62
C GLY A 330 -23.04 -8.56 3.93
N GLU A 331 -23.50 -7.59 3.13
CA GLU A 331 -24.84 -7.01 3.29
C GLU A 331 -25.95 -8.02 2.96
N LEU A 332 -25.75 -8.86 1.95
CA LEU A 332 -26.68 -9.96 1.66
C LEU A 332 -26.70 -11.00 2.78
N GLY A 333 -25.54 -11.38 3.30
CA GLY A 333 -25.41 -12.32 4.41
C GLY A 333 -26.14 -11.88 5.68
N LYS A 334 -26.07 -10.59 6.00
CA LYS A 334 -26.82 -9.98 7.14
C LYS A 334 -28.33 -10.05 6.94
N ARG A 335 -28.81 -10.03 5.70
CA ARG A 335 -30.27 -10.01 5.38
C ARG A 335 -30.86 -11.40 5.21
N SER A 336 -30.19 -12.25 4.45
CA SER A 336 -30.70 -13.60 4.12
C SER A 336 -29.60 -14.48 3.52
N GLY A 337 -29.33 -15.62 4.17
CA GLY A 337 -28.44 -16.65 3.63
C GLY A 337 -28.94 -17.22 2.30
N ASP A 338 -30.26 -17.30 2.08
CA ASP A 338 -30.85 -17.80 0.82
C ASP A 338 -30.63 -16.82 -0.33
N ALA A 339 -30.72 -15.50 -0.08
CA ALA A 339 -30.41 -14.50 -1.09
C ALA A 339 -28.94 -14.53 -1.49
N LEU A 340 -28.06 -14.73 -0.50
CA LEU A 340 -26.63 -14.91 -0.72
C LEU A 340 -26.33 -16.18 -1.52
N ALA A 341 -26.95 -17.32 -1.17
CA ALA A 341 -26.83 -18.58 -1.90
C ALA A 341 -27.32 -18.43 -3.36
N SER A 342 -28.42 -17.68 -3.57
CA SER A 342 -28.95 -17.39 -4.90
C SER A 342 -27.98 -16.56 -5.74
N LYS A 343 -27.33 -15.54 -5.16
CA LYS A 343 -26.29 -14.72 -5.84
C LYS A 343 -25.09 -15.59 -6.21
N ILE A 344 -24.60 -16.44 -5.30
CA ILE A 344 -23.52 -17.38 -5.55
C ILE A 344 -23.87 -18.32 -6.70
N THR A 345 -25.08 -18.89 -6.67
CA THR A 345 -25.58 -19.80 -7.72
C THR A 345 -25.66 -19.10 -9.08
N ALA A 346 -26.15 -17.87 -9.11
CA ALA A 346 -26.23 -17.09 -10.35
C ALA A 346 -24.84 -16.80 -10.93
N ARG A 347 -23.83 -16.60 -10.10
CA ARG A 347 -22.46 -16.29 -10.53
C ARG A 347 -21.66 -17.53 -10.94
N TRP A 348 -21.79 -18.63 -10.18
CA TRP A 348 -20.92 -19.82 -10.28
C TRP A 348 -21.63 -21.05 -10.83
N GLY A 349 -22.92 -20.96 -11.10
CA GLY A 349 -23.71 -22.02 -11.73
C GLY A 349 -24.45 -22.94 -10.75
N PRO A 350 -25.38 -23.72 -11.30
CA PRO A 350 -26.30 -24.56 -10.52
C PRO A 350 -25.58 -25.70 -9.77
N GLU A 351 -24.42 -26.15 -10.25
CA GLU A 351 -23.65 -27.22 -9.59
C GLU A 351 -23.10 -26.75 -8.23
N ILE A 352 -22.55 -25.53 -8.19
CA ILE A 352 -22.13 -24.90 -6.93
C ILE A 352 -23.35 -24.67 -6.03
N GLY A 353 -24.45 -24.12 -6.58
CA GLY A 353 -25.69 -23.93 -5.83
C GLY A 353 -26.22 -25.21 -5.19
N ALA A 354 -26.28 -26.31 -5.93
CA ALA A 354 -26.71 -27.61 -5.42
C ALA A 354 -25.72 -28.17 -4.35
N CYS A 355 -24.45 -27.87 -4.48
CA CYS A 355 -23.42 -28.31 -3.53
C CYS A 355 -23.53 -27.58 -2.17
N LEU A 356 -23.95 -26.30 -2.13
CA LEU A 356 -24.06 -25.51 -0.90
C LEU A 356 -24.93 -26.21 0.16
N GLY A 357 -26.02 -26.85 -0.26
CA GLY A 357 -26.98 -27.54 0.62
C GLY A 357 -26.61 -28.97 0.98
N ARG A 358 -25.51 -29.52 0.45
CA ARG A 358 -25.17 -30.92 0.70
C ARG A 358 -24.63 -31.11 2.11
N PRO A 359 -25.07 -32.17 2.84
CA PRO A 359 -24.53 -32.49 4.16
C PRO A 359 -23.00 -32.71 4.15
N GLN A 360 -22.46 -33.24 3.05
CA GLN A 360 -21.04 -33.48 2.87
C GLN A 360 -20.22 -32.18 2.86
N THR A 361 -20.75 -31.10 2.28
CA THR A 361 -20.10 -29.78 2.28
C THR A 361 -20.07 -29.20 3.68
N ALA A 362 -21.18 -29.30 4.42
CA ALA A 362 -21.23 -28.90 5.82
C ALA A 362 -20.27 -29.73 6.71
N ALA A 363 -20.23 -31.06 6.49
CA ALA A 363 -19.30 -31.94 7.22
C ALA A 363 -17.83 -31.59 6.93
N ARG A 364 -17.49 -31.31 5.65
CA ARG A 364 -16.14 -30.90 5.27
C ARG A 364 -15.73 -29.59 5.94
N LEU A 365 -16.61 -28.58 5.98
CA LEU A 365 -16.35 -27.33 6.68
C LEU A 365 -16.14 -27.56 8.18
N ASN A 366 -17.00 -28.37 8.81
CA ASN A 366 -16.88 -28.71 10.21
C ASN A 366 -15.55 -29.46 10.54
N GLN A 367 -15.07 -30.34 9.65
CA GLN A 367 -13.76 -30.99 9.79
C GLN A 367 -12.61 -29.96 9.77
N GLN A 368 -12.69 -28.92 8.94
CA GLN A 368 -11.70 -27.82 8.94
C GLN A 368 -11.73 -27.05 10.25
N LEU A 369 -12.92 -26.75 10.79
CA LEU A 369 -13.08 -26.09 12.09
C LEU A 369 -12.53 -26.96 13.25
N HIS A 370 -12.79 -28.27 13.23
CA HIS A 370 -12.20 -29.17 14.20
C HIS A 370 -10.67 -29.26 14.08
N PHE A 371 -10.14 -29.25 12.86
CA PHE A 371 -8.69 -29.20 12.65
C PHE A 371 -8.08 -27.92 13.23
N ALA A 372 -8.75 -26.76 13.04
CA ALA A 372 -8.34 -25.51 13.65
C ALA A 372 -8.38 -25.58 15.18
N ALA A 373 -9.48 -26.08 15.76
CA ALA A 373 -9.62 -26.23 17.21
C ALA A 373 -8.57 -27.18 17.83
N ASN A 374 -8.29 -28.32 17.19
CA ASN A 374 -7.27 -29.27 17.63
C ASN A 374 -5.85 -28.68 17.59
N ASN A 375 -5.63 -27.69 16.74
CA ASN A 375 -4.39 -26.94 16.65
C ASN A 375 -4.36 -25.69 17.51
N HIS A 376 -5.41 -25.46 18.33
CA HIS A 376 -5.54 -24.25 19.16
C HIS A 376 -5.41 -22.95 18.37
N ILE A 377 -5.91 -22.95 17.13
CA ILE A 377 -5.89 -21.75 16.29
C ILE A 377 -6.76 -20.66 16.96
N PRO A 378 -6.25 -19.44 17.13
CA PRO A 378 -7.06 -18.34 17.62
C PRO A 378 -8.29 -18.12 16.74
N VAL A 379 -9.41 -17.71 17.34
CA VAL A 379 -10.64 -17.41 16.59
C VAL A 379 -10.50 -16.03 15.96
N SER A 380 -9.52 -15.90 15.07
CA SER A 380 -9.18 -14.72 14.29
C SER A 380 -8.61 -15.13 12.93
N THR A 381 -8.79 -14.30 11.92
CA THR A 381 -8.31 -14.51 10.56
C THR A 381 -7.71 -13.22 9.98
N PRO A 382 -6.73 -13.30 9.07
CA PRO A 382 -6.10 -14.51 8.54
C PRO A 382 -5.12 -15.17 9.52
N GLN A 383 -4.88 -16.49 9.36
CA GLN A 383 -3.78 -17.19 10.03
C GLN A 383 -2.90 -17.85 8.98
N MET A 384 -1.59 -17.71 9.10
CA MET A 384 -0.62 -18.31 8.19
C MET A 384 0.39 -19.16 8.95
N PHE A 385 0.62 -20.36 8.43
CA PHE A 385 1.67 -21.26 8.91
C PHE A 385 2.64 -21.57 7.79
N LEU A 386 3.92 -21.39 8.05
CA LEU A 386 5.00 -21.77 7.16
C LEU A 386 5.57 -23.14 7.62
N GLY A 387 5.16 -24.20 6.96
CA GLY A 387 5.31 -25.55 7.49
C GLY A 387 4.45 -25.72 8.75
N ASP A 388 5.10 -26.01 9.88
CA ASP A 388 4.43 -26.07 11.20
C ASP A 388 4.42 -24.76 11.98
N LYS A 389 5.21 -23.75 11.57
CA LYS A 389 5.44 -22.51 12.31
C LYS A 389 4.40 -21.44 11.98
N ARG A 390 3.76 -20.90 13.00
CA ARG A 390 2.81 -19.80 12.83
C ARG A 390 3.54 -18.48 12.57
N ILE A 391 3.14 -17.78 11.52
CA ILE A 391 3.44 -16.36 11.33
C ILE A 391 2.59 -15.59 12.34
N CYS A 392 3.18 -14.61 13.02
CA CYS A 392 2.44 -13.78 13.96
C CYS A 392 1.37 -12.98 13.21
N ASP A 393 0.20 -12.78 13.81
CA ASP A 393 -0.92 -12.05 13.18
C ASP A 393 -0.48 -10.64 12.77
N GLU A 394 0.32 -9.99 13.61
CA GLU A 394 0.88 -8.66 13.37
C GLU A 394 1.90 -8.62 12.20
N ASP A 395 2.36 -9.77 11.75
CA ASP A 395 3.31 -9.90 10.64
C ASP A 395 2.65 -10.37 9.33
N THR A 396 1.32 -10.50 9.29
CA THR A 396 0.58 -10.89 8.07
C THR A 396 0.31 -9.72 7.12
N ASP A 397 0.62 -8.51 7.52
CA ASP A 397 0.47 -7.29 6.73
C ASP A 397 1.82 -6.67 6.33
N LEU A 398 2.21 -5.54 6.92
CA LEU A 398 3.47 -4.83 6.61
C LEU A 398 4.72 -5.67 6.91
N GLY A 399 4.62 -6.60 7.85
CA GLY A 399 5.70 -7.49 8.27
C GLY A 399 5.88 -8.75 7.42
N LEU A 400 4.93 -9.11 6.54
CA LEU A 400 4.93 -10.40 5.86
C LEU A 400 6.21 -10.65 5.07
N ARG A 401 6.61 -9.71 4.22
CA ARG A 401 7.81 -9.84 3.40
C ARG A 401 9.10 -9.91 4.25
N TYR A 402 9.15 -9.17 5.35
CA TYR A 402 10.26 -9.24 6.29
C TYR A 402 10.36 -10.60 6.96
N THR A 403 9.25 -11.10 7.47
CA THR A 403 9.18 -12.39 8.16
C THR A 403 9.50 -13.55 7.22
N LEU A 404 8.97 -13.52 6.00
CA LEU A 404 9.33 -14.50 4.96
C LEU A 404 10.82 -14.41 4.58
N ALA A 405 11.40 -13.22 4.50
CA ALA A 405 12.83 -13.05 4.23
C ALA A 405 13.72 -13.70 5.30
N GLN A 406 13.25 -13.78 6.55
CA GLN A 406 13.99 -14.42 7.64
C GLN A 406 13.75 -15.92 7.73
N LEU A 407 12.54 -16.41 7.43
CA LEU A 407 12.13 -17.81 7.62
C LEU A 407 12.27 -18.66 6.36
N ALA A 408 12.08 -18.08 5.20
CA ALA A 408 12.05 -18.77 3.91
C ALA A 408 12.41 -17.77 2.76
N PRO A 409 13.65 -17.28 2.70
CA PRO A 409 14.07 -16.30 1.69
C PRO A 409 13.89 -16.81 0.25
N GLU A 410 13.85 -18.13 0.06
CA GLU A 410 13.64 -18.79 -1.23
C GLU A 410 12.25 -18.54 -1.85
N VAL A 411 11.25 -18.13 -1.05
CA VAL A 411 9.89 -17.86 -1.55
C VAL A 411 9.74 -16.44 -2.09
N LEU A 412 10.69 -15.56 -1.81
CA LEU A 412 10.65 -14.18 -2.29
C LEU A 412 11.15 -14.09 -3.73
N PRO A 413 10.54 -13.23 -4.58
CA PRO A 413 10.95 -13.02 -5.96
C PRO A 413 12.30 -12.30 -6.07
#